data_e782118c694b66de66f5993fda371a37
#
_entry.id   e782118c694b66de66f5993fda371a37
#
_cell.length_a   1.000
_cell.length_b   1.000
_cell.length_c   1.000
_cell.angle_alpha   90.00
_cell.angle_beta   90.00
_cell.angle_gamma   90.00
#
_symmetry.space_group_name_H-M   'P 1'
#
loop_
_entity.id
_entity.type
_entity.pdbx_description
1 polymer ?
#
loop_
_entity_poly.entity_id
_entity_poly.type
_entity_poly.pdbx_seq_one_letter_code
_entity_poly.pdbx_strand_id
1 'polypeptide(L)'
;MKICLATRDSADTVWQEKFDKIEKTDVIVFGYNGLGLISYKKELSGETEYFQDLARLSKTAGAVVISGCDTDTYGVFRHSAVIADKGRLLGVSDSVYSIDDGEFVPGGNLKVYDTSAGKIGICVAEDLYFPQVFESLSLFDADLIVCVFKQENETMNFMFRAGAFVGGLDCVLVAKGYGCVADAKGKVSVSGRDNFVKAEVMPTREYKKISTKKRGYGKSPESAY
;
A
#
# COMPACT_ATOMS: atom_id res chain seq x y z
N MET A 1 13.00 -4.84 -7.43
CA MET A 1 11.58 -5.18 -7.19
C MET A 1 10.76 -4.59 -8.31
N LYS A 2 10.08 -5.44 -9.09
CA LYS A 2 9.20 -5.02 -10.19
C LYS A 2 7.79 -4.85 -9.66
N ILE A 3 7.20 -3.69 -9.89
CA ILE A 3 5.89 -3.32 -9.35
C ILE A 3 4.93 -3.03 -10.48
N CYS A 4 3.71 -3.52 -10.37
CA CYS A 4 2.60 -3.22 -11.27
C CYS A 4 1.45 -2.58 -10.48
N LEU A 5 1.09 -1.37 -10.85
CA LEU A 5 -0.01 -0.60 -10.26
C LEU A 5 -1.22 -0.69 -11.18
N ALA A 6 -2.24 -1.44 -10.79
CA ALA A 6 -3.50 -1.58 -11.51
C ALA A 6 -4.46 -0.46 -11.08
N THR A 7 -4.52 0.62 -11.86
CA THR A 7 -5.15 1.88 -11.43
C THR A 7 -6.67 1.92 -11.60
N ARG A 8 -7.24 1.07 -12.47
CA ARG A 8 -8.67 1.09 -12.84
C ARG A 8 -9.36 -0.25 -12.75
N ASP A 9 -8.60 -1.33 -12.93
CA ASP A 9 -9.18 -2.66 -12.98
C ASP A 9 -9.31 -3.26 -11.59
N SER A 10 -10.36 -4.04 -11.36
CA SER A 10 -10.51 -4.85 -10.15
C SER A 10 -9.58 -6.09 -10.20
N ALA A 11 -9.35 -6.71 -9.05
CA ALA A 11 -8.57 -7.93 -8.97
C ALA A 11 -9.21 -9.06 -9.79
N ASP A 12 -10.53 -9.16 -9.77
CA ASP A 12 -11.30 -10.14 -10.55
C ASP A 12 -11.16 -9.93 -12.05
N THR A 13 -11.33 -8.68 -12.53
CA THR A 13 -11.14 -8.37 -13.96
C THR A 13 -9.74 -8.71 -14.45
N VAL A 14 -8.71 -8.41 -13.66
CA VAL A 14 -7.33 -8.72 -14.05
C VAL A 14 -7.10 -10.22 -14.07
N TRP A 15 -7.64 -10.95 -13.11
CA TRP A 15 -7.56 -12.40 -13.07
C TRP A 15 -8.18 -13.06 -14.29
N GLN A 16 -9.36 -12.64 -14.70
CA GLN A 16 -10.12 -13.27 -15.77
C GLN A 16 -9.65 -12.86 -17.18
N GLU A 17 -9.30 -11.59 -17.38
CA GLU A 17 -9.16 -11.03 -18.72
C GLU A 17 -7.77 -10.46 -19.02
N LYS A 18 -6.98 -10.09 -18.01
CA LYS A 18 -5.77 -9.27 -18.19
C LYS A 18 -4.56 -9.82 -17.44
N PHE A 19 -4.54 -11.10 -17.17
CA PHE A 19 -3.47 -11.73 -16.39
C PHE A 19 -2.07 -11.53 -17.02
N ASP A 20 -1.97 -11.50 -18.35
CA ASP A 20 -0.74 -11.24 -19.10
C ASP A 20 -0.10 -9.88 -18.75
N LYS A 21 -0.88 -8.93 -18.30
CA LYS A 21 -0.40 -7.57 -17.93
C LYS A 21 0.36 -7.54 -16.62
N ILE A 22 0.13 -8.52 -15.74
CA ILE A 22 0.73 -8.60 -14.41
C ILE A 22 1.85 -9.64 -14.29
N GLU A 23 2.09 -10.41 -15.36
CA GLU A 23 3.14 -11.42 -15.36
C GLU A 23 4.53 -10.85 -15.07
N LYS A 24 5.37 -11.64 -14.40
CA LYS A 24 6.77 -11.33 -14.07
C LYS A 24 6.93 -10.07 -13.21
N THR A 25 5.96 -9.83 -12.34
CA THR A 25 5.93 -8.75 -11.39
C THR A 25 6.15 -9.30 -9.99
N ASP A 26 6.89 -8.58 -9.12
CA ASP A 26 7.11 -9.00 -7.73
C ASP A 26 5.99 -8.51 -6.81
N VAL A 27 5.43 -7.33 -7.09
CA VAL A 27 4.34 -6.72 -6.32
C VAL A 27 3.28 -6.15 -7.26
N ILE A 28 2.04 -6.53 -7.03
CA ILE A 28 0.86 -6.03 -7.76
C ILE A 28 0.00 -5.27 -6.77
N VAL A 29 -0.33 -4.02 -7.11
CA VAL A 29 -1.18 -3.18 -6.27
C VAL A 29 -2.40 -2.76 -7.05
N PHE A 30 -3.59 -3.11 -6.55
CA PHE A 30 -4.87 -2.65 -7.06
C PHE A 30 -5.30 -1.37 -6.35
N GLY A 31 -6.05 -0.54 -7.06
CA GLY A 31 -6.60 0.70 -6.52
C GLY A 31 -7.52 0.47 -5.33
N TYR A 32 -8.00 1.57 -4.76
CA TYR A 32 -8.80 1.58 -3.54
C TYR A 32 -10.03 0.68 -3.60
N ASN A 33 -10.68 0.58 -4.73
CA ASN A 33 -11.86 -0.28 -4.93
C ASN A 33 -11.54 -1.58 -5.67
N GLY A 34 -10.30 -2.07 -5.58
CA GLY A 34 -9.89 -3.28 -6.29
C GLY A 34 -10.72 -4.52 -5.93
N LEU A 35 -11.18 -4.61 -4.68
CA LEU A 35 -12.09 -5.66 -4.20
C LEU A 35 -13.49 -5.14 -3.85
N GLY A 36 -13.71 -3.81 -3.84
CA GLY A 36 -14.98 -3.21 -3.44
C GLY A 36 -15.28 -3.34 -1.95
N LEU A 37 -16.55 -3.54 -1.60
CA LEU A 37 -17.00 -3.74 -0.22
C LEU A 37 -16.98 -5.22 0.15
N ILE A 38 -16.23 -5.56 1.19
CA ILE A 38 -16.10 -6.92 1.72
C ILE A 38 -16.88 -7.03 3.04
N SER A 39 -17.93 -7.84 3.06
CA SER A 39 -18.63 -8.17 4.28
C SER A 39 -18.00 -9.39 4.96
N TYR A 40 -17.44 -9.22 6.15
CA TYR A 40 -16.86 -10.34 6.92
C TYR A 40 -17.89 -11.43 7.20
N LYS A 41 -19.16 -11.07 7.39
CA LYS A 41 -20.24 -12.05 7.57
C LYS A 41 -20.35 -12.98 6.36
N LYS A 42 -20.30 -12.42 5.14
CA LYS A 42 -20.40 -13.19 3.90
C LYS A 42 -19.16 -14.01 3.62
N GLU A 43 -17.97 -13.45 3.88
CA GLU A 43 -16.71 -14.19 3.78
C GLU A 43 -16.67 -15.41 4.72
N LEU A 44 -17.08 -15.22 5.98
CA LEU A 44 -17.07 -16.30 6.98
C LEU A 44 -18.13 -17.36 6.68
N SER A 45 -19.24 -17.01 6.04
CA SER A 45 -20.27 -17.98 5.62
C SER A 45 -19.95 -18.70 4.32
N GLY A 46 -18.89 -18.27 3.61
CA GLY A 46 -18.55 -18.78 2.27
C GLY A 46 -19.48 -18.28 1.16
N GLU A 47 -20.27 -17.24 1.41
CA GLU A 47 -21.10 -16.59 0.38
C GLU A 47 -20.23 -15.79 -0.60
N THR A 48 -19.11 -15.23 -0.11
CA THR A 48 -18.08 -14.57 -0.91
C THR A 48 -16.70 -15.15 -0.58
N GLU A 49 -15.75 -15.09 -1.53
CA GLU A 49 -14.40 -15.63 -1.40
C GLU A 49 -13.31 -14.62 -1.79
N TYR A 50 -13.55 -13.31 -1.61
CA TYR A 50 -12.62 -12.25 -2.04
C TYR A 50 -11.20 -12.42 -1.48
N PHE A 51 -11.07 -12.80 -0.21
CA PHE A 51 -9.75 -13.04 0.41
C PHE A 51 -9.06 -14.26 -0.18
N GLN A 52 -9.83 -15.32 -0.46
CA GLN A 52 -9.30 -16.53 -1.09
C GLN A 52 -8.91 -16.28 -2.53
N ASP A 53 -9.70 -15.51 -3.28
CA ASP A 53 -9.42 -15.17 -4.67
C ASP A 53 -8.15 -14.30 -4.79
N LEU A 54 -7.97 -13.33 -3.88
CA LEU A 54 -6.73 -12.55 -3.83
C LEU A 54 -5.53 -13.45 -3.51
N ALA A 55 -5.68 -14.39 -2.59
CA ALA A 55 -4.63 -15.36 -2.26
C ALA A 55 -4.33 -16.27 -3.46
N ARG A 56 -5.34 -16.77 -4.17
CA ARG A 56 -5.18 -17.57 -5.41
C ARG A 56 -4.44 -16.76 -6.49
N LEU A 57 -4.81 -15.48 -6.67
CA LEU A 57 -4.14 -14.58 -7.59
C LEU A 57 -2.66 -14.44 -7.24
N SER A 58 -2.32 -14.23 -5.97
CA SER A 58 -0.93 -14.10 -5.52
C SER A 58 -0.10 -15.36 -5.82
N LYS A 59 -0.70 -16.54 -5.65
CA LYS A 59 -0.05 -17.82 -5.95
C LYS A 59 0.21 -17.98 -7.44
N THR A 60 -0.78 -17.69 -8.27
CA THR A 60 -0.68 -17.90 -9.72
C THR A 60 0.23 -16.88 -10.38
N ALA A 61 0.18 -15.63 -9.93
CA ALA A 61 1.08 -14.57 -10.39
C ALA A 61 2.52 -14.74 -9.87
N GLY A 62 2.72 -15.51 -8.79
CA GLY A 62 4.01 -15.59 -8.10
C GLY A 62 4.46 -14.26 -7.51
N ALA A 63 3.51 -13.42 -7.09
CA ALA A 63 3.72 -12.05 -6.66
C ALA A 63 2.99 -11.75 -5.34
N VAL A 64 3.45 -10.75 -4.61
CA VAL A 64 2.67 -10.13 -3.54
C VAL A 64 1.54 -9.35 -4.18
N VAL A 65 0.31 -9.55 -3.72
CA VAL A 65 -0.87 -8.84 -4.21
C VAL A 65 -1.48 -8.02 -3.10
N ILE A 66 -1.69 -6.73 -3.37
CA ILE A 66 -2.31 -5.78 -2.44
C ILE A 66 -3.51 -5.16 -3.14
N SER A 67 -4.63 -5.06 -2.45
CA SER A 67 -5.82 -4.42 -2.98
C SER A 67 -6.51 -3.58 -1.92
N GLY A 68 -6.85 -2.34 -2.28
CA GLY A 68 -7.74 -1.53 -1.47
C GLY A 68 -9.17 -2.07 -1.51
N CYS A 69 -9.91 -1.83 -0.44
CA CYS A 69 -11.30 -2.21 -0.27
C CYS A 69 -11.94 -1.42 0.86
N ASP A 70 -13.26 -1.51 0.96
CA ASP A 70 -13.97 -1.22 2.20
C ASP A 70 -14.32 -2.53 2.90
N THR A 71 -14.35 -2.54 4.21
CA THR A 71 -14.76 -3.71 4.98
C THR A 71 -15.96 -3.38 5.85
N ASP A 72 -16.90 -4.35 5.92
CA ASP A 72 -18.01 -4.34 6.85
C ASP A 72 -17.85 -5.47 7.86
N THR A 73 -17.62 -5.10 9.12
CA THR A 73 -17.53 -6.02 10.25
C THR A 73 -18.77 -5.84 11.12
N TYR A 74 -19.86 -6.51 10.73
CA TYR A 74 -21.15 -6.46 11.45
C TYR A 74 -21.69 -5.03 11.66
N GLY A 75 -21.65 -4.22 10.59
CA GLY A 75 -22.14 -2.84 10.59
C GLY A 75 -21.09 -1.81 10.97
N VAL A 76 -19.84 -2.22 11.20
CA VAL A 76 -18.69 -1.33 11.38
C VAL A 76 -17.90 -1.28 10.09
N PHE A 77 -17.97 -0.14 9.42
CA PHE A 77 -17.29 0.08 8.14
C PHE A 77 -15.89 0.66 8.34
N ARG A 78 -14.92 0.17 7.56
CA ARG A 78 -13.54 0.67 7.54
C ARG A 78 -13.01 0.78 6.13
N HIS A 79 -12.17 1.77 5.91
CA HIS A 79 -11.29 1.80 4.75
C HIS A 79 -10.12 0.87 5.00
N SER A 80 -9.90 -0.05 4.08
CA SER A 80 -8.96 -1.15 4.31
C SER A 80 -8.14 -1.48 3.06
N ALA A 81 -7.06 -2.21 3.26
CA ALA A 81 -6.32 -2.87 2.21
C ALA A 81 -5.97 -4.30 2.62
N VAL A 82 -6.13 -5.20 1.68
CA VAL A 82 -5.85 -6.63 1.84
C VAL A 82 -4.50 -6.95 1.20
N ILE A 83 -3.70 -7.78 1.84
CA ILE A 83 -2.43 -8.24 1.32
C ILE A 83 -2.34 -9.77 1.33
N ALA A 84 -1.92 -10.34 0.20
CA ALA A 84 -1.70 -11.77 0.03
C ALA A 84 -0.33 -12.06 -0.60
N ASP A 85 0.28 -13.16 -0.23
CA ASP A 85 1.55 -13.63 -0.77
C ASP A 85 1.59 -15.15 -0.82
N LYS A 86 2.14 -15.73 -1.90
CA LYS A 86 2.33 -17.18 -2.09
C LYS A 86 1.08 -18.01 -1.80
N GLY A 87 -0.08 -17.50 -2.19
CA GLY A 87 -1.36 -18.19 -1.99
C GLY A 87 -1.92 -18.10 -0.57
N ARG A 88 -1.42 -17.18 0.24
CA ARG A 88 -1.87 -16.97 1.62
C ARG A 88 -2.29 -15.53 1.84
N LEU A 89 -3.41 -15.34 2.50
CA LEU A 89 -3.76 -14.04 3.07
C LEU A 89 -2.78 -13.73 4.20
N LEU A 90 -2.07 -12.60 4.10
CA LEU A 90 -1.20 -12.13 5.18
C LEU A 90 -1.98 -11.29 6.19
N GLY A 91 -2.95 -10.51 5.72
CA GLY A 91 -3.83 -9.74 6.59
C GLY A 91 -4.59 -8.64 5.90
N VAL A 92 -5.26 -7.85 6.73
CA VAL A 92 -5.99 -6.65 6.36
C VAL A 92 -5.45 -5.49 7.19
N SER A 93 -5.15 -4.38 6.55
CA SER A 93 -4.78 -3.10 7.19
C SER A 93 -5.94 -2.13 7.05
N ASP A 94 -6.40 -1.59 8.14
CA ASP A 94 -7.39 -0.53 8.16
C ASP A 94 -6.70 0.83 8.23
N SER A 95 -7.34 1.88 7.69
CA SER A 95 -6.92 3.26 7.93
C SER A 95 -6.97 3.56 9.43
N VAL A 96 -5.92 4.16 9.97
CA VAL A 96 -5.84 4.50 11.41
C VAL A 96 -6.27 5.94 11.68
N TYR A 97 -6.39 6.75 10.64
CA TYR A 97 -6.93 8.10 10.70
C TYR A 97 -8.19 8.21 9.84
N SER A 98 -9.15 8.98 10.29
CA SER A 98 -10.31 9.40 9.51
C SER A 98 -10.39 10.91 9.53
N ILE A 99 -10.53 11.52 8.36
CA ILE A 99 -10.82 12.95 8.21
C ILE A 99 -12.33 13.14 8.05
N ASP A 100 -12.97 12.13 7.49
CA ASP A 100 -14.42 12.09 7.35
C ASP A 100 -15.02 11.51 8.63
N ASP A 101 -15.91 12.23 9.24
CA ASP A 101 -16.69 11.86 10.42
C ASP A 101 -17.92 11.01 10.08
N GLY A 102 -17.99 10.52 8.86
CA GLY A 102 -19.09 9.76 8.34
C GLY A 102 -19.22 8.35 8.92
N GLU A 103 -19.54 7.43 8.05
CA GLU A 103 -19.87 6.03 8.37
C GLU A 103 -18.65 5.17 8.71
N PHE A 104 -17.42 5.62 8.32
CA PHE A 104 -16.21 4.85 8.44
C PHE A 104 -15.46 5.11 9.75
N VAL A 105 -15.12 4.03 10.44
CA VAL A 105 -14.44 4.05 11.73
C VAL A 105 -12.95 3.71 11.55
N PRO A 106 -12.02 4.50 12.13
CA PRO A 106 -10.60 4.18 12.07
C PRO A 106 -10.27 2.82 12.69
N GLY A 107 -9.24 2.17 12.15
CA GLY A 107 -8.62 0.98 12.74
C GLY A 107 -7.67 1.34 13.89
N GLY A 108 -7.10 0.31 14.51
CA GLY A 108 -6.27 0.49 15.71
C GLY A 108 -4.76 0.50 15.48
N ASN A 109 -4.27 -0.05 14.38
CA ASN A 109 -2.83 -0.34 14.23
C ASN A 109 -2.34 -0.21 12.79
N LEU A 110 -1.19 0.46 12.64
CA LEU A 110 -0.38 0.36 11.43
C LEU A 110 0.30 -1.00 11.36
N LYS A 111 0.43 -1.56 10.15
CA LYS A 111 1.00 -2.88 9.94
C LYS A 111 2.10 -2.86 8.87
N VAL A 112 3.16 -3.61 9.15
CA VAL A 112 4.19 -4.00 8.20
C VAL A 112 4.16 -5.51 8.04
N TYR A 113 4.18 -5.99 6.81
CA TYR A 113 4.08 -7.40 6.49
C TYR A 113 5.39 -7.94 5.92
N ASP A 114 5.87 -9.06 6.47
CA ASP A 114 6.96 -9.81 5.87
C ASP A 114 6.45 -10.56 4.64
N THR A 115 7.00 -10.25 3.49
CA THR A 115 6.59 -10.83 2.20
C THR A 115 7.77 -11.40 1.42
N SER A 116 7.48 -12.12 0.34
CA SER A 116 8.53 -12.59 -0.58
C SER A 116 9.26 -11.46 -1.30
N ALA A 117 8.68 -10.27 -1.37
CA ALA A 117 9.26 -9.09 -1.99
C ALA A 117 9.96 -8.14 -0.99
N GLY A 118 9.99 -8.47 0.30
CA GLY A 118 10.51 -7.65 1.39
C GLY A 118 9.44 -7.24 2.38
N LYS A 119 9.76 -6.35 3.30
CA LYS A 119 8.84 -5.83 4.31
C LYS A 119 8.02 -4.68 3.76
N ILE A 120 6.72 -4.87 3.65
CA ILE A 120 5.80 -3.89 3.05
C ILE A 120 4.92 -3.27 4.13
N GLY A 121 5.03 -1.95 4.29
CA GLY A 121 4.11 -1.13 5.08
C GLY A 121 2.91 -0.69 4.26
N ILE A 122 1.71 -0.73 4.83
CA ILE A 122 0.48 -0.34 4.14
C ILE A 122 -0.05 0.97 4.72
N CYS A 123 -0.31 1.93 3.85
CA CYS A 123 -0.95 3.22 4.13
C CYS A 123 -2.28 3.27 3.38
N VAL A 124 -3.38 3.43 4.10
CA VAL A 124 -4.74 3.32 3.54
C VAL A 124 -5.46 4.65 3.60
N ALA A 125 -6.04 5.06 2.48
CA ALA A 125 -6.93 6.22 2.38
C ALA A 125 -6.35 7.48 3.04
N GLU A 126 -7.06 8.06 4.01
CA GLU A 126 -6.73 9.33 4.66
C GLU A 126 -5.42 9.28 5.48
N ASP A 127 -4.91 8.10 5.82
CA ASP A 127 -3.59 7.92 6.46
C ASP A 127 -2.47 8.63 5.69
N LEU A 128 -2.63 8.76 4.38
CA LEU A 128 -1.69 9.44 3.50
C LEU A 128 -1.47 10.92 3.88
N TYR A 129 -2.45 11.56 4.50
CA TYR A 129 -2.34 12.96 4.93
C TYR A 129 -1.57 13.15 6.24
N PHE A 130 -1.20 12.05 6.90
CA PHE A 130 -0.54 12.07 8.21
C PHE A 130 0.91 11.59 8.09
N PRO A 131 1.91 12.51 8.06
CA PRO A 131 3.32 12.16 7.90
C PRO A 131 3.83 11.14 8.93
N GLN A 132 3.28 11.15 10.14
CA GLN A 132 3.61 10.21 11.21
C GLN A 132 3.29 8.75 10.85
N VAL A 133 2.38 8.49 9.89
CA VAL A 133 2.12 7.14 9.37
C VAL A 133 3.36 6.61 8.66
N PHE A 134 3.95 7.41 7.78
CA PHE A 134 5.17 7.05 7.04
C PHE A 134 6.35 6.88 7.98
N GLU A 135 6.49 7.75 8.97
CA GLU A 135 7.53 7.64 9.98
C GLU A 135 7.39 6.35 10.79
N SER A 136 6.18 6.04 11.25
CA SER A 136 5.91 4.82 12.02
C SER A 136 6.16 3.56 11.20
N LEU A 137 5.71 3.49 9.95
CA LEU A 137 5.97 2.35 9.07
C LEU A 137 7.47 2.17 8.81
N SER A 138 8.22 3.27 8.67
CA SER A 138 9.68 3.22 8.59
C SER A 138 10.32 2.69 9.86
N LEU A 139 9.84 3.11 11.03
CA LEU A 139 10.33 2.63 12.33
C LEU A 139 9.99 1.15 12.56
N PHE A 140 8.89 0.65 12.01
CA PHE A 140 8.54 -0.77 12.00
C PHE A 140 9.32 -1.57 10.95
N ASP A 141 10.36 -0.98 10.39
CA ASP A 141 11.32 -1.63 9.48
C ASP A 141 10.75 -2.01 8.10
N ALA A 142 9.78 -1.24 7.58
CA ALA A 142 9.34 -1.41 6.20
C ALA A 142 10.47 -1.14 5.20
N ASP A 143 10.52 -1.91 4.11
CA ASP A 143 11.41 -1.68 2.97
C ASP A 143 10.72 -0.83 1.89
N LEU A 144 9.40 -0.93 1.81
CA LEU A 144 8.52 -0.22 0.86
C LEU A 144 7.23 0.18 1.57
N ILE A 145 6.72 1.37 1.29
CA ILE A 145 5.37 1.77 1.70
C ILE A 145 4.44 1.75 0.49
N VAL A 146 3.34 1.03 0.59
CA VAL A 146 2.28 0.97 -0.41
C VAL A 146 1.09 1.79 0.08
N CYS A 147 0.74 2.82 -0.69
CA CYS A 147 -0.40 3.68 -0.43
C CYS A 147 -1.54 3.34 -1.39
N VAL A 148 -2.72 3.04 -0.85
CA VAL A 148 -3.95 2.90 -1.62
C VAL A 148 -4.87 4.06 -1.29
N PHE A 149 -5.23 4.86 -2.30
CA PHE A 149 -5.99 6.09 -2.13
C PHE A 149 -7.22 6.14 -3.03
N LYS A 150 -8.24 6.89 -2.63
CA LYS A 150 -9.54 6.91 -3.33
C LYS A 150 -9.43 7.56 -4.70
N GLN A 151 -9.01 8.82 -4.75
CA GLN A 151 -8.99 9.61 -5.96
C GLN A 151 -7.82 10.58 -6.00
N GLU A 152 -7.16 10.70 -7.16
CA GLU A 152 -6.09 11.66 -7.35
C GLU A 152 -6.54 13.09 -7.09
N ASN A 153 -5.73 13.83 -6.34
CA ASN A 153 -5.80 15.28 -6.17
C ASN A 153 -4.41 15.85 -5.86
N GLU A 154 -4.29 17.18 -5.93
CA GLU A 154 -3.01 17.86 -5.75
C GLU A 154 -2.45 17.68 -4.34
N THR A 155 -3.30 17.79 -3.32
CA THR A 155 -2.90 17.59 -1.92
C THR A 155 -2.38 16.18 -1.69
N MET A 156 -3.05 15.16 -2.24
CA MET A 156 -2.58 13.77 -2.18
C MET A 156 -1.17 13.64 -2.78
N ASN A 157 -0.93 14.19 -3.97
CA ASN A 157 0.38 14.12 -4.62
C ASN A 157 1.47 14.80 -3.79
N PHE A 158 1.15 15.95 -3.18
CA PHE A 158 2.08 16.65 -2.29
C PHE A 158 2.37 15.83 -1.04
N MET A 159 1.34 15.34 -0.35
CA MET A 159 1.50 14.60 0.89
C MET A 159 2.16 13.24 0.69
N PHE A 160 1.90 12.55 -0.42
CA PHE A 160 2.58 11.33 -0.80
C PHE A 160 4.10 11.51 -0.91
N ARG A 161 4.52 12.55 -1.62
CA ARG A 161 5.94 12.88 -1.78
C ARG A 161 6.58 13.30 -0.47
N ALA A 162 5.88 14.13 0.31
CA ALA A 162 6.32 14.52 1.64
C ALA A 162 6.43 13.30 2.57
N GLY A 163 5.46 12.39 2.51
CA GLY A 163 5.46 11.13 3.25
C GLY A 163 6.65 10.24 2.91
N ALA A 164 6.96 10.05 1.63
CA ALA A 164 8.13 9.30 1.19
C ALA A 164 9.44 9.91 1.74
N PHE A 165 9.56 11.25 1.67
CA PHE A 165 10.70 11.97 2.26
C PHE A 165 10.76 11.81 3.78
N VAL A 166 9.62 11.96 4.47
CA VAL A 166 9.51 11.81 5.93
C VAL A 166 9.82 10.38 6.37
N GLY A 167 9.28 9.37 5.69
CA GLY A 167 9.60 7.95 5.92
C GLY A 167 11.04 7.60 5.58
N GLY A 168 11.64 8.31 4.61
CA GLY A 168 12.96 7.99 4.07
C GLY A 168 12.95 6.64 3.35
N LEU A 169 11.84 6.29 2.71
CA LEU A 169 11.61 5.03 2.01
C LEU A 169 11.00 5.29 0.64
N ASP A 170 11.28 4.38 -0.28
CA ASP A 170 10.54 4.33 -1.52
C ASP A 170 9.06 4.04 -1.22
N CYS A 171 8.19 4.78 -1.90
CA CYS A 171 6.75 4.65 -1.73
C CYS A 171 6.07 4.47 -3.08
N VAL A 172 5.03 3.66 -3.12
CA VAL A 172 4.15 3.51 -4.27
C VAL A 172 2.74 3.93 -3.90
N LEU A 173 2.04 4.52 -4.85
CA LEU A 173 0.68 5.01 -4.68
C LEU A 173 -0.19 4.54 -5.82
N VAL A 174 -1.37 4.02 -5.48
CA VAL A 174 -2.43 3.77 -6.45
C VAL A 174 -3.69 4.52 -6.02
N ALA A 175 -4.18 5.37 -6.91
CA ALA A 175 -5.48 6.00 -6.83
C ALA A 175 -6.30 5.67 -8.08
N LYS A 176 -7.59 5.98 -8.09
CA LYS A 176 -8.44 5.70 -9.25
C LYS A 176 -7.92 6.39 -10.52
N GLY A 177 -7.45 5.59 -11.47
CA GLY A 177 -6.91 6.05 -12.74
C GLY A 177 -5.53 6.72 -12.65
N TYR A 178 -4.80 6.53 -11.55
CA TYR A 178 -3.48 7.11 -11.36
C TYR A 178 -2.57 6.18 -10.55
N GLY A 179 -1.33 6.02 -11.01
CA GLY A 179 -0.28 5.30 -10.31
C GLY A 179 0.99 6.14 -10.22
N CYS A 180 1.68 6.10 -9.08
CA CYS A 180 2.87 6.90 -8.84
C CYS A 180 3.87 6.16 -7.96
N VAL A 181 5.16 6.38 -8.22
CA VAL A 181 6.28 5.90 -7.40
C VAL A 181 7.16 7.10 -7.04
N ALA A 182 7.45 7.26 -5.77
CA ALA A 182 8.39 8.26 -5.26
C ALA A 182 9.54 7.58 -4.53
N ASP A 183 10.74 8.09 -4.73
CA ASP A 183 11.93 7.66 -4.00
C ASP A 183 11.95 8.23 -2.57
N ALA A 184 12.88 7.74 -1.76
CA ALA A 184 13.09 8.18 -0.38
C ALA A 184 13.39 9.69 -0.22
N LYS A 185 13.62 10.42 -1.31
CA LYS A 185 13.79 11.88 -1.34
C LYS A 185 12.49 12.62 -1.67
N GLY A 186 11.39 11.89 -1.89
CA GLY A 186 10.13 12.44 -2.35
C GLY A 186 10.12 12.85 -3.83
N LYS A 187 11.11 12.38 -4.61
CA LYS A 187 11.16 12.61 -6.05
C LYS A 187 10.34 11.53 -6.75
N VAL A 188 9.42 11.94 -7.59
CA VAL A 188 8.65 11.02 -8.45
C VAL A 188 9.59 10.40 -9.47
N SER A 189 9.69 9.09 -9.47
CA SER A 189 10.46 8.30 -10.44
C SER A 189 9.59 7.79 -11.60
N VAL A 190 8.36 7.41 -11.29
CA VAL A 190 7.36 6.95 -12.26
C VAL A 190 6.00 7.53 -11.88
N SER A 191 5.23 7.98 -12.88
CA SER A 191 3.81 8.29 -12.71
C SER A 191 3.07 8.04 -14.02
N GLY A 192 1.80 7.66 -13.95
CA GLY A 192 1.00 7.39 -15.13
C GLY A 192 -0.49 7.28 -14.82
N ARG A 193 -1.29 7.40 -15.90
CA ARG A 193 -2.75 7.25 -15.88
C ARG A 193 -3.24 6.07 -16.71
N ASP A 194 -2.30 5.20 -17.12
CA ASP A 194 -2.62 3.97 -17.81
C ASP A 194 -3.25 2.96 -16.84
N ASN A 195 -3.99 1.99 -17.36
CA ASN A 195 -4.60 0.93 -16.55
C ASN A 195 -3.56 0.17 -15.72
N PHE A 196 -2.34 0.03 -16.27
CA PHE A 196 -1.21 -0.62 -15.62
C PHE A 196 0.01 0.28 -15.68
N VAL A 197 0.43 0.79 -14.55
CA VAL A 197 1.67 1.56 -14.42
C VAL A 197 2.74 0.63 -13.86
N LYS A 198 3.80 0.39 -14.64
CA LYS A 198 4.91 -0.50 -14.25
C LYS A 198 6.11 0.33 -13.80
N ALA A 199 6.72 -0.11 -12.72
CA ALA A 199 7.92 0.50 -12.17
C ALA A 199 8.90 -0.54 -11.67
N GLU A 200 10.16 -0.15 -11.57
CA GLU A 200 11.20 -0.92 -10.89
C GLU A 200 11.72 -0.09 -9.72
N VAL A 201 11.69 -0.66 -8.52
CA VAL A 201 12.14 -0.04 -7.29
C VAL A 201 13.30 -0.83 -6.73
N MET A 202 14.35 -0.14 -6.33
CA MET A 202 15.50 -0.72 -5.62
C MET A 202 15.54 -0.13 -4.21
N PRO A 203 14.90 -0.75 -3.21
CA PRO A 203 14.88 -0.24 -1.84
C PRO A 203 16.31 -0.06 -1.31
N THR A 204 16.68 1.16 -0.92
CA THR A 204 18.03 1.47 -0.43
C THR A 204 18.06 1.59 1.09
N ARG A 205 18.72 0.63 1.76
CA ARG A 205 18.87 0.65 3.22
C ARG A 205 19.75 1.79 3.74
N GLU A 206 20.66 2.30 2.92
CA GLU A 206 21.54 3.43 3.29
C GLU A 206 20.77 4.72 3.53
N TYR A 207 19.75 4.97 2.71
CA TYR A 207 18.93 6.17 2.86
C TYR A 207 18.08 6.14 4.14
N LYS A 208 17.62 4.97 4.53
CA LYS A 208 16.92 4.72 5.80
C LYS A 208 17.75 5.17 7.01
N LYS A 209 19.05 4.83 7.03
CA LYS A 209 19.99 5.29 8.07
C LYS A 209 20.14 6.80 8.11
N ILE A 210 20.28 7.47 6.98
CA ILE A 210 20.42 8.92 6.89
C ILE A 210 19.17 9.64 7.38
N SER A 211 18.00 9.16 7.00
CA SER A 211 16.73 9.70 7.45
C SER A 211 16.56 9.56 8.97
N THR A 212 16.86 8.42 9.54
CA THR A 212 16.82 8.17 10.98
C THR A 212 17.82 9.05 11.74
N LYS A 213 19.03 9.24 11.22
CA LYS A 213 20.04 10.12 11.84
C LYS A 213 19.61 11.59 11.85
N LYS A 214 18.97 12.09 10.80
CA LYS A 214 18.46 13.47 10.75
C LYS A 214 17.33 13.75 11.72
N ARG A 215 16.61 12.72 12.15
CA ARG A 215 15.48 12.82 13.09
C ARG A 215 15.84 12.46 14.51
N GLY A 216 16.98 11.83 14.71
CA GLY A 216 17.45 11.49 16.03
C GLY A 216 17.67 12.76 16.85
N TYR A 217 16.96 12.92 17.93
CA TYR A 217 17.19 13.95 18.93
C TYR A 217 18.53 13.72 19.68
N GLY A 218 19.20 12.61 19.43
CA GLY A 218 20.54 12.33 19.94
C GLY A 218 21.57 12.70 18.89
N LYS A 219 22.33 13.78 19.10
CA LYS A 219 23.61 13.93 18.41
C LYS A 219 24.45 12.73 18.79
N SER A 220 24.84 11.88 17.82
CA SER A 220 25.88 10.92 18.12
C SER A 220 27.13 11.69 18.53
N PRO A 221 27.94 11.18 19.46
CA PRO A 221 29.19 11.85 19.87
C PRO A 221 30.10 12.18 18.69
N GLU A 222 29.99 11.45 17.57
CA GLU A 222 30.76 11.65 16.34
C GLU A 222 30.29 12.81 15.46
N SER A 223 29.11 13.40 15.72
CA SER A 223 28.59 14.55 14.98
C SER A 223 28.82 15.90 15.69
N ALA A 224 29.62 15.91 16.71
CA ALA A 224 29.94 17.10 17.50
C ALA A 224 31.27 17.78 17.11
N TYR A 225 31.82 17.42 15.92
CA TYR A 225 33.06 18.05 15.40
C TYR A 225 32.82 18.63 14.01
#